data_4b475bc07ce4ed3a605a80f167ca6a22
#
_entry.id   4b475bc07ce4ed3a605a80f167ca6a22
#
_cell.length_a   1.000
_cell.length_b   1.000
_cell.length_c   1.000
_cell.angle_alpha   90.00
_cell.angle_beta   90.00
_cell.angle_gamma   90.00
#
_symmetry.space_group_name_H-M   'P 1'
#
loop_
_entity.id
_entity.type
_entity.pdbx_description
1 polymer ?
#
loop_
_entity_poly.entity_id
_entity_poly.type
_entity_poly.pdbx_seq_one_letter_code
_entity_poly.pdbx_strand_id
1 'polypeptide(L)'
;MAQYLEIKARNPGALLFYRMGDFFEMFFEDAVAASAALDIALTKRGFHQGEPIAMCGVPVHAAEGYLLTLIRKGFRVAIAEQMEDPAEAKKRGSKSVVRRDVVRLVTPGTLTEDSLLEARRHNYLVAFAEVRDDSALA
;
A
#
# COMPACT_ATOMS: atom_id res chain seq x y z
N MET A 1 12.96 2.68 8.66
CA MET A 1 11.89 2.03 9.44
C MET A 1 11.14 2.98 10.37
N ALA A 2 11.79 4.05 10.81
CA ALA A 2 11.12 5.03 11.69
C ALA A 2 9.89 5.66 11.03
N GLN A 3 10.00 6.01 9.77
CA GLN A 3 8.87 6.60 9.06
C GLN A 3 7.70 5.63 8.94
N TYR A 4 7.99 4.36 8.68
CA TYR A 4 6.96 3.33 8.62
C TYR A 4 6.23 3.22 9.95
N LEU A 5 6.99 3.14 11.04
CA LEU A 5 6.40 2.97 12.37
C LEU A 5 5.55 4.18 12.76
N GLU A 6 6.00 5.37 12.38
CA GLU A 6 5.26 6.59 12.69
C GLU A 6 3.93 6.61 11.95
N ILE A 7 3.93 6.27 10.68
CA ILE A 7 2.71 6.23 9.89
C ILE A 7 1.78 5.13 10.40
N LYS A 8 2.35 3.97 10.72
CA LYS A 8 1.55 2.85 11.24
C LYS A 8 0.89 3.21 12.56
N ALA A 9 1.60 3.95 13.42
CA ALA A 9 1.05 4.37 14.69
C ALA A 9 -0.18 5.27 14.54
N ARG A 10 -0.26 6.01 13.45
CA ARG A 10 -1.42 6.85 13.16
C ARG A 10 -2.57 6.08 12.50
N ASN A 11 -2.30 4.84 12.05
CA ASN A 11 -3.30 4.03 11.36
C ASN A 11 -3.27 2.60 11.89
N PRO A 12 -3.44 2.41 13.21
CA PRO A 12 -3.18 1.09 13.81
C PRO A 12 -4.20 0.02 13.41
N GLY A 13 -5.38 0.42 12.98
CA GLY A 13 -6.41 -0.54 12.59
C GLY A 13 -6.38 -0.94 11.14
N ALA A 14 -5.39 -0.50 10.37
CA ALA A 14 -5.32 -0.76 8.94
C ALA A 14 -4.01 -1.44 8.60
N LEU A 15 -4.04 -2.31 7.58
CA LEU A 15 -2.81 -2.82 6.98
C LEU A 15 -2.17 -1.66 6.23
N LEU A 16 -0.87 -1.49 6.39
CA LEU A 16 -0.19 -0.36 5.77
C LEU A 16 0.55 -0.82 4.51
N PHE A 17 0.08 -0.35 3.36
CA PHE A 17 0.78 -0.51 2.09
C PHE A 17 1.79 0.62 1.99
N TYR A 18 3.05 0.31 2.17
CA TYR A 18 4.10 1.30 2.28
C TYR A 18 4.91 1.32 0.99
N ARG A 19 4.85 2.39 0.23
CA ARG A 19 5.50 2.46 -1.10
C ARG A 19 7.01 2.44 -0.96
N MET A 20 7.63 1.47 -1.63
CA MET A 20 9.08 1.34 -1.70
C MET A 20 9.45 1.06 -3.15
N GLY A 21 9.77 2.12 -3.90
CA GLY A 21 10.07 1.97 -5.31
C GLY A 21 8.86 1.47 -6.09
N ASP A 22 9.01 0.33 -6.73
CA ASP A 22 7.93 -0.23 -7.55
C ASP A 22 7.05 -1.21 -6.79
N PHE A 23 7.20 -1.28 -5.47
CA PHE A 23 6.43 -2.20 -4.63
C PHE A 23 5.75 -1.45 -3.52
N PHE A 24 4.64 -2.01 -3.04
CA PHE A 24 4.08 -1.68 -1.74
C PHE A 24 4.51 -2.79 -0.81
N GLU A 25 5.19 -2.44 0.27
CA GLU A 25 5.70 -3.42 1.22
C GLU A 25 4.95 -3.32 2.55
N MET A 26 4.81 -4.46 3.20
CA MET A 26 4.17 -4.55 4.50
C MET A 26 5.16 -5.21 5.44
N PHE A 27 5.12 -4.81 6.72
CA PHE A 27 6.10 -5.25 7.69
C PHE A 27 5.41 -5.71 8.96
N PHE A 28 6.14 -6.48 9.76
CA PHE A 28 5.69 -6.94 11.07
C PHE A 28 4.40 -7.74 10.95
N GLU A 29 3.44 -7.50 11.83
CA GLU A 29 2.21 -8.27 11.83
C GLU A 29 1.36 -8.02 10.58
N ASP A 30 1.45 -6.83 10.00
CA ASP A 30 0.76 -6.59 8.74
C ASP A 30 1.24 -7.54 7.65
N ALA A 31 2.55 -7.80 7.62
CA ALA A 31 3.12 -8.72 6.64
C ALA A 31 2.60 -10.13 6.86
N VAL A 32 2.52 -10.56 8.11
CA VAL A 32 2.01 -11.90 8.42
C VAL A 32 0.54 -12.03 7.98
N ALA A 33 -0.28 -11.04 8.34
CA ALA A 33 -1.69 -11.08 7.99
C ALA A 33 -1.90 -11.02 6.49
N ALA A 34 -1.18 -10.13 5.81
CA ALA A 34 -1.35 -9.95 4.38
C ALA A 34 -0.84 -11.14 3.58
N SER A 35 0.29 -11.71 3.98
CA SER A 35 0.83 -12.87 3.25
C SER A 35 -0.13 -14.04 3.32
N ALA A 36 -0.77 -14.26 4.46
CA ALA A 36 -1.75 -15.33 4.61
C ALA A 36 -3.01 -15.03 3.80
N ALA A 37 -3.49 -13.80 3.85
CA ALA A 37 -4.72 -13.43 3.15
C ALA A 37 -4.56 -13.42 1.64
N LEU A 38 -3.39 -13.04 1.16
CA LEU A 38 -3.12 -12.91 -0.27
C LEU A 38 -2.39 -14.11 -0.86
N ASP A 39 -1.97 -15.03 -0.01
CA ASP A 39 -1.23 -16.22 -0.44
C ASP A 39 0.05 -15.82 -1.16
N ILE A 40 0.79 -14.89 -0.60
CA ILE A 40 2.07 -14.45 -1.14
C ILE A 40 3.18 -14.77 -0.14
N ALA A 41 4.41 -14.74 -0.61
CA ALA A 41 5.56 -15.15 0.19
C ALA A 41 5.79 -14.17 1.34
N LEU A 42 6.04 -14.73 2.52
CA LEU A 42 6.45 -13.97 3.69
C LEU A 42 7.95 -14.15 3.83
N THR A 43 8.69 -13.04 3.85
CA THR A 43 10.14 -13.08 3.96
C THR A 43 10.57 -12.29 5.18
N LYS A 44 11.88 -12.14 5.34
CA LYS A 44 12.43 -11.34 6.43
C LYS A 44 13.43 -10.37 5.86
N ARG A 45 13.45 -9.15 6.40
CA ARG A 45 14.30 -8.12 5.88
C ARG A 45 14.76 -7.22 7.03
N GLY A 46 16.04 -7.36 7.38
CA GLY A 46 16.62 -6.55 8.44
C GLY A 46 16.15 -6.97 9.82
N PHE A 47 16.48 -6.16 10.79
CA PHE A 47 16.19 -6.43 12.18
C PHE A 47 15.65 -5.20 12.87
N HIS A 48 14.79 -5.41 13.85
CA HIS A 48 14.27 -4.36 14.70
C HIS A 48 14.29 -4.88 16.11
N GLN A 49 15.02 -4.18 16.99
CA GLN A 49 15.18 -4.58 18.39
C GLN A 49 15.66 -6.03 18.53
N GLY A 50 16.59 -6.41 17.64
CA GLY A 50 17.19 -7.73 17.70
C GLY A 50 16.41 -8.84 17.02
N GLU A 51 15.19 -8.56 16.54
CA GLU A 51 14.35 -9.58 15.91
C GLU A 51 14.27 -9.34 14.42
N PRO A 52 14.26 -10.43 13.60
CA PRO A 52 14.06 -10.27 12.16
C PRO A 52 12.71 -9.64 11.87
N ILE A 53 12.68 -8.75 10.88
CA ILE A 53 11.44 -8.09 10.48
C ILE A 53 10.74 -8.92 9.42
N ALA A 54 9.53 -9.39 9.72
CA ALA A 54 8.69 -10.05 8.73
C ALA A 54 8.30 -9.04 7.66
N MET A 55 8.30 -9.44 6.39
CA MET A 55 8.02 -8.55 5.28
C MET A 55 7.36 -9.30 4.14
N CYS A 56 6.40 -8.68 3.50
CA CYS A 56 5.90 -9.13 2.21
C CYS A 56 5.61 -7.89 1.36
N GLY A 57 5.46 -8.09 0.06
CA GLY A 57 5.24 -6.96 -0.82
C GLY A 57 4.50 -7.35 -2.07
N VAL A 58 3.86 -6.37 -2.70
CA VAL A 58 3.15 -6.56 -3.95
C VAL A 58 3.62 -5.50 -4.93
N PRO A 59 3.72 -5.84 -6.22
CA PRO A 59 4.10 -4.83 -7.22
C PRO A 59 3.04 -3.75 -7.31
N VAL A 60 3.48 -2.51 -7.50
CA VAL A 60 2.56 -1.39 -7.61
C VAL A 60 1.54 -1.60 -8.73
N HIS A 61 1.99 -2.13 -9.86
CA HIS A 61 1.10 -2.32 -11.01
C HIS A 61 0.03 -3.39 -10.77
N ALA A 62 0.21 -4.25 -9.77
CA ALA A 62 -0.77 -5.28 -9.44
C ALA A 62 -1.47 -5.00 -8.11
N ALA A 63 -1.17 -3.88 -7.48
CA ALA A 63 -1.63 -3.62 -6.12
C ALA A 63 -3.15 -3.53 -6.00
N GLU A 64 -3.82 -3.03 -7.04
CA GLU A 64 -5.27 -2.84 -6.97
C GLU A 64 -6.01 -4.18 -6.78
N GLY A 65 -5.56 -5.21 -7.46
CA GLY A 65 -6.16 -6.53 -7.31
C GLY A 65 -5.96 -7.10 -5.91
N TYR A 66 -4.76 -6.95 -5.37
CA TYR A 66 -4.48 -7.40 -4.02
C TYR A 66 -5.27 -6.59 -3.00
N LEU A 67 -5.40 -5.29 -3.23
CA LEU A 67 -6.17 -4.42 -2.37
C LEU A 67 -7.64 -4.89 -2.30
N LEU A 68 -8.24 -5.17 -3.45
CA LEU A 68 -9.62 -5.63 -3.48
C LEU A 68 -9.79 -6.95 -2.72
N THR A 69 -8.83 -7.86 -2.85
CA THR A 69 -8.87 -9.11 -2.11
C THR A 69 -8.88 -8.88 -0.61
N LEU A 70 -8.02 -7.98 -0.13
CA LEU A 70 -7.96 -7.67 1.29
C LEU A 70 -9.24 -7.03 1.78
N ILE A 71 -9.79 -6.10 1.02
CA ILE A 71 -11.02 -5.43 1.41
C ILE A 71 -12.19 -6.41 1.47
N ARG A 72 -12.27 -7.33 0.51
CA ARG A 72 -13.30 -8.36 0.52
C ARG A 72 -13.20 -9.29 1.72
N LYS A 73 -12.00 -9.47 2.24
CA LYS A 73 -11.79 -10.30 3.43
C LYS A 73 -11.99 -9.54 4.72
N GLY A 74 -12.36 -8.27 4.63
CA GLY A 74 -12.69 -7.48 5.81
C GLY A 74 -11.58 -6.62 6.36
N PHE A 75 -10.44 -6.55 5.68
CA PHE A 75 -9.33 -5.72 6.14
C PHE A 75 -9.51 -4.27 5.73
N ARG A 76 -8.96 -3.38 6.54
CA ARG A 76 -8.77 -1.98 6.15
C ARG A 76 -7.35 -1.82 5.66
N VAL A 77 -7.16 -0.97 4.67
CA VAL A 77 -5.83 -0.75 4.09
C VAL A 77 -5.57 0.74 3.99
N ALA A 78 -4.44 1.17 4.54
CA ALA A 78 -3.95 2.54 4.37
C ALA A 78 -2.82 2.49 3.37
N ILE A 79 -2.86 3.37 2.38
CA ILE A 79 -1.86 3.40 1.32
C ILE A 79 -0.99 4.63 1.51
N ALA A 80 0.31 4.40 1.76
CA ALA A 80 1.29 5.45 1.93
C ALA A 80 2.11 5.55 0.66
N GLU A 81 2.04 6.68 0.00
CA GLU A 81 2.76 6.94 -1.24
C GLU A 81 3.95 7.82 -0.99
N GLN A 82 4.89 7.78 -1.91
CA GLN A 82 6.03 8.69 -1.90
C GLN A 82 5.53 10.07 -2.28
N MET A 83 5.83 11.05 -1.44
CA MET A 83 5.34 12.41 -1.62
C MET A 83 6.36 13.31 -2.29
N GLU A 84 7.48 12.76 -2.70
CA GLU A 84 8.53 13.51 -3.38
C GLU A 84 9.33 12.57 -4.27
N ASP A 85 10.00 13.14 -5.25
CA ASP A 85 10.88 12.39 -6.13
C ASP A 85 12.07 11.88 -5.33
N PRO A 86 12.48 10.62 -5.47
CA PRO A 86 13.68 10.12 -4.80
C PRO A 86 14.91 10.95 -5.10
N ALA A 87 15.01 11.56 -6.30
CA ALA A 87 16.11 12.42 -6.63
C ALA A 87 16.13 13.67 -5.77
N GLU A 88 14.96 14.19 -5.40
CA GLU A 88 14.87 15.35 -4.51
C GLU A 88 15.34 15.00 -3.11
N ALA A 89 15.01 13.79 -2.65
CA ALA A 89 15.46 13.35 -1.35
C ALA A 89 16.98 13.23 -1.31
N LYS A 90 17.59 12.76 -2.39
CA LYS A 90 19.03 12.64 -2.46
C LYS A 90 19.74 13.99 -2.39
N LYS A 91 19.09 15.04 -2.84
CA LYS A 91 19.67 16.39 -2.77
C LYS A 91 19.83 16.87 -1.34
N ARG A 92 19.06 16.34 -0.40
CA ARG A 92 19.20 16.69 1.00
C ARG A 92 20.32 15.93 1.70
N GLY A 93 20.83 14.89 1.04
CA GLY A 93 21.92 14.08 1.57
C GLY A 93 21.74 12.63 1.20
N SER A 94 22.85 11.87 1.15
CA SER A 94 22.81 10.49 0.70
C SER A 94 22.03 9.58 1.64
N LYS A 95 21.80 10.02 2.88
CA LYS A 95 21.03 9.23 3.86
C LYS A 95 19.61 9.68 4.02
N SER A 96 19.17 10.64 3.21
CA SER A 96 17.79 11.12 3.29
C SER A 96 16.82 10.03 2.84
N VAL A 97 15.70 9.96 3.55
CA VAL A 97 14.64 9.02 3.26
C VAL A 97 13.55 9.75 2.47
N VAL A 98 13.04 9.12 1.43
CA VAL A 98 11.95 9.70 0.66
C VAL A 98 10.73 9.85 1.57
N ARG A 99 10.15 11.04 1.59
CA ARG A 99 8.99 11.32 2.44
C ARG A 99 7.75 10.61 1.91
N ARG A 100 7.01 10.02 2.83
CA ARG A 100 5.77 9.30 2.50
C ARG A 100 4.65 9.76 3.40
N ASP A 101 3.43 9.61 2.91
CA ASP A 101 2.25 9.91 3.72
C ASP A 101 1.09 9.07 3.22
N VAL A 102 0.08 8.91 4.07
CA VAL A 102 -1.11 8.16 3.69
C VAL A 102 -1.95 9.05 2.79
N VAL A 103 -2.22 8.55 1.59
CA VAL A 103 -3.02 9.29 0.61
C VAL A 103 -4.39 8.65 0.40
N ARG A 104 -4.59 7.44 0.93
CA ARG A 104 -5.84 6.73 0.70
C ARG A 104 -6.06 5.75 1.85
N LEU A 105 -7.28 5.73 2.37
CA LEU A 105 -7.70 4.73 3.35
C LEU A 105 -8.90 4.02 2.76
N VAL A 106 -8.79 2.71 2.59
CA VAL A 106 -9.85 1.90 2.00
C VAL A 106 -10.34 0.92 3.05
N THR A 107 -11.67 0.87 3.24
CA THR A 107 -12.28 -0.02 4.21
C THR A 107 -13.41 -0.79 3.54
N PRO A 108 -13.82 -1.92 4.11
CA PRO A 108 -14.95 -2.66 3.55
C PRO A 108 -16.24 -1.82 3.50
N GLY A 109 -16.39 -0.90 4.46
CA GLY A 109 -17.59 -0.07 4.50
C GLY A 109 -17.62 1.03 3.45
N THR A 110 -16.49 1.36 2.83
CA THR A 110 -16.45 2.39 1.80
C THR A 110 -16.54 1.82 0.39
N LEU A 111 -16.55 0.49 0.25
CA LEU A 111 -16.64 -0.15 -1.06
C LEU A 111 -17.91 -0.93 -1.14
N THR A 112 -18.75 -0.59 -2.12
CA THR A 112 -19.95 -1.36 -2.43
C THR A 112 -19.63 -2.29 -3.59
N GLU A 113 -20.59 -3.16 -3.93
CA GLU A 113 -20.44 -4.03 -5.08
C GLU A 113 -20.20 -3.21 -6.35
N ASP A 114 -20.95 -2.12 -6.50
CA ASP A 114 -20.78 -1.25 -7.65
C ASP A 114 -19.39 -0.61 -7.68
N SER A 115 -18.88 -0.20 -6.53
CA SER A 115 -17.55 0.36 -6.46
C SER A 115 -16.48 -0.65 -6.86
N LEU A 116 -16.66 -1.90 -6.48
CA LEU A 116 -15.70 -2.95 -6.86
C LEU A 116 -15.72 -3.19 -8.37
N LEU A 117 -16.92 -3.19 -8.95
CA LEU A 117 -17.03 -3.34 -10.40
C LEU A 117 -16.42 -2.15 -11.13
N GLU A 118 -16.62 -0.97 -10.62
CA GLU A 118 -16.06 0.23 -11.21
C GLU A 118 -14.52 0.19 -11.18
N ALA A 119 -13.95 -0.25 -10.08
CA ALA A 119 -12.50 -0.36 -9.94
C ALA A 119 -11.94 -1.36 -10.96
N ARG A 120 -12.61 -2.49 -11.15
CA ARG A 120 -12.17 -3.47 -12.14
C ARG A 120 -12.24 -2.92 -13.54
N ARG A 121 -13.33 -2.23 -13.85
CA ARG A 121 -13.50 -1.64 -15.17
C ARG A 121 -12.43 -0.61 -15.45
N HIS A 122 -12.09 0.18 -14.44
CA HIS A 122 -11.04 1.16 -14.57
C HIS A 122 -9.70 0.51 -14.89
N ASN A 123 -9.40 -0.60 -14.27
CA ASN A 123 -8.16 -1.32 -14.56
C ASN A 123 -8.09 -1.81 -16.00
N TYR A 124 -9.21 -2.25 -16.55
CA TYR A 124 -9.25 -2.68 -17.93
C TYR A 124 -9.19 -1.52 -18.90
N LEU A 125 -9.71 -0.37 -18.51
CA LEU A 125 -9.86 0.77 -19.41
C LEU A 125 -8.84 1.86 -19.15
N VAL A 126 -7.78 1.52 -18.44
CA VAL A 126 -6.80 2.52 -18.00
C VAL A 126 -6.20 3.29 -19.16
N ALA A 127 -6.13 2.70 -20.34
CA ALA A 127 -5.53 3.36 -21.47
C ALA A 127 -6.31 4.58 -21.92
N PHE A 128 -7.61 4.68 -21.61
CA PHE A 128 -8.35 5.85 -22.04
C PHE A 128 -9.23 6.40 -20.97
N ALA A 129 -8.99 6.02 -19.81
CA ALA A 129 -9.81 6.49 -18.76
C ALA A 129 -9.56 7.87 -18.42
N GLU A 130 -9.01 8.31 -18.78
CA GLU A 130 -9.01 9.34 -18.22
C GLU A 130 -10.07 9.99 -18.36
N VAL A 131 -10.73 9.85 -18.74
CA VAL A 131 -11.75 10.36 -18.88
C VAL A 131 -12.72 10.57 -18.06
N ARG A 132 -12.97 10.68 -17.66
CA ARG A 132 -13.95 10.87 -16.89
C ARG A 132 -13.95 11.17 -15.77
N ASP A 133 -13.99 11.51 -15.72
CA ASP A 133 -14.11 11.64 -14.82
C ASP A 133 -14.20 11.37 -14.07
N ASP A 134 -14.33 11.38 -13.79
CA ASP A 134 -14.45 10.95 -13.10
C ASP A 134 -14.47 10.58 -12.54
N SER A 135 -14.66 10.76 -12.49
CA SER A 135 -14.81 10.25 -11.91
C SER A 135 -14.60 9.59 -11.46
N ALA A 136 -14.59 9.57 -11.21
CA ALA A 136 -14.29 8.85 -10.71
C ALA A 136 -13.80 8.31 -10.27
N LEU A 137 -13.52 8.49 -9.81
CA LEU A 137 -12.95 7.97 -9.30
C LEU A 137 -12.51 7.94 -8.91
N ALA A 138 -12.56 8.12 -8.58
CA ALA A 138 -12.15 8.16 -8.33
C ALA A 138 -11.62 7.93 -8.10
#